data_27f6e75277e3d02e7a60cc7798b90e08
#
_entry.id   27f6e75277e3d02e7a60cc7798b90e08
#
_cell.length_a   1.000
_cell.length_b   1.000
_cell.length_c   1.000
_cell.angle_alpha   90.00
_cell.angle_beta   90.00
_cell.angle_gamma   90.00
#
_symmetry.space_group_name_H-M   'P 1'
#
loop_
_entity.id
_entity.type
_entity.pdbx_description
1 polymer ?
#
loop_
_entity_poly.entity_id
_entity_poly.type
_entity_poly.pdbx_seq_one_letter_code
_entity_poly.pdbx_strand_id
1 'polypeptide(L)'
;MARIAGVDLPRTKHINIALTYIYGIGNPRAARILDQAKVEPMKKVQDLGEDEVNRIRQVIESEGLVEGDLRKEVSMNIKRLIEIGSYRGYRHRRNLPVRGQRTHTNARTRKGPRKGTVAAKKKTATKT
;
A
#
# COMPACT_ATOMS: atom_id res chain seq x y z
N MET A 1 -18.08 14.70 1.81
CA MET A 1 -16.97 13.74 1.98
C MET A 1 -15.84 14.16 1.06
N ALA A 2 -14.66 14.41 1.61
CA ALA A 2 -13.51 14.69 0.74
C ALA A 2 -13.04 13.38 0.09
N ARG A 3 -13.20 13.28 -1.22
CA ARG A 3 -12.71 12.15 -2.04
C ARG A 3 -11.56 12.64 -2.90
N ILE A 4 -10.39 12.04 -2.74
CA ILE A 4 -9.16 12.41 -3.46
C ILE A 4 -8.59 11.15 -4.12
N ALA A 5 -8.21 11.22 -5.39
CA ALA A 5 -7.70 10.08 -6.17
C ALA A 5 -8.59 8.82 -6.09
N GLY A 6 -9.92 8.99 -6.00
CA GLY A 6 -10.85 7.89 -5.87
C GLY A 6 -10.99 7.29 -4.46
N VAL A 7 -10.23 7.77 -3.47
CA VAL A 7 -10.25 7.29 -2.08
C VAL A 7 -11.03 8.24 -1.19
N ASP A 8 -11.94 7.70 -0.38
CA ASP A 8 -12.67 8.46 0.62
C ASP A 8 -11.81 8.64 1.87
N LEU A 9 -11.53 9.90 2.22
CA LEU A 9 -10.70 10.21 3.38
C LEU A 9 -11.49 10.19 4.68
N PRO A 10 -10.91 9.67 5.79
CA PRO A 10 -11.55 9.64 7.09
C PRO A 10 -11.75 11.05 7.66
N ARG A 11 -12.99 11.43 7.95
CA ARG A 11 -13.37 12.80 8.37
C ARG A 11 -12.72 13.26 9.66
N THR A 12 -12.55 12.37 10.61
CA THR A 12 -12.07 12.66 11.97
C THR A 12 -10.54 12.80 12.07
N LYS A 13 -9.80 12.39 11.04
CA LYS A 13 -8.35 12.43 11.03
C LYS A 13 -7.83 13.77 10.50
N HIS A 14 -6.61 14.13 10.93
CA HIS A 14 -5.88 15.24 10.35
C HIS A 14 -5.49 14.94 8.91
N ILE A 15 -5.43 15.97 8.06
CA ILE A 15 -5.22 15.78 6.62
C ILE A 15 -3.87 15.12 6.30
N ASN A 16 -2.81 15.40 7.05
CA ASN A 16 -1.51 14.76 6.87
C ASN A 16 -1.58 13.24 7.04
N ILE A 17 -2.37 12.75 7.99
CA ILE A 17 -2.59 11.31 8.21
C ILE A 17 -3.59 10.77 7.18
N ALA A 18 -4.64 11.50 6.88
CA ALA A 18 -5.66 11.07 5.93
C ALA A 18 -5.09 10.84 4.53
N LEU A 19 -4.16 11.65 4.06
CA LEU A 19 -3.49 11.46 2.77
C LEU A 19 -2.70 10.14 2.69
N THR A 20 -2.21 9.62 3.80
CA THR A 20 -1.48 8.34 3.80
C THR A 20 -2.37 7.11 3.54
N TYR A 21 -3.69 7.28 3.54
CA TYR A 21 -4.62 6.22 3.12
C TYR A 21 -4.61 6.00 1.59
N ILE A 22 -4.09 6.98 0.84
CA ILE A 22 -3.93 6.87 -0.62
C ILE A 22 -2.66 6.08 -0.93
N TYR A 23 -2.79 5.01 -1.71
CA TYR A 23 -1.63 4.21 -2.11
C TYR A 23 -0.63 5.03 -2.93
N GLY A 24 0.62 5.04 -2.45
CA GLY A 24 1.71 5.83 -3.03
C GLY A 24 2.00 7.14 -2.29
N ILE A 25 1.19 7.50 -1.28
CA ILE A 25 1.44 8.67 -0.44
C ILE A 25 1.80 8.19 0.97
N GLY A 26 3.07 8.37 1.34
CA GLY A 26 3.54 8.20 2.72
C GLY A 26 3.63 9.53 3.46
N ASN A 27 3.97 9.50 4.75
CA ASN A 27 4.09 10.72 5.57
C ASN A 27 4.98 11.82 4.94
N PRO A 28 6.18 11.52 4.40
CA PRO A 28 7.02 12.56 3.80
C PRO A 28 6.42 13.18 2.53
N ARG A 29 5.70 12.39 1.72
CA ARG A 29 5.04 12.89 0.52
C ARG A 29 3.80 13.70 0.90
N ALA A 30 3.02 13.24 1.88
CA ALA A 30 1.87 13.99 2.40
C ALA A 30 2.27 15.38 2.91
N ALA A 31 3.36 15.48 3.66
CA ALA A 31 3.86 16.78 4.14
C ALA A 31 4.23 17.72 2.98
N ARG A 32 4.94 17.22 1.95
CA ARG A 32 5.29 18.02 0.76
C ARG A 32 4.05 18.49 -0.02
N ILE A 33 3.07 17.61 -0.21
CA ILE A 33 1.82 17.94 -0.90
C ILE A 33 1.08 19.06 -0.16
N LEU A 34 1.00 18.99 1.17
CA LEU A 34 0.32 20.00 1.97
C LEU A 34 1.05 21.34 1.99
N ASP A 35 2.38 21.32 2.00
CA ASP A 35 3.21 22.52 1.90
C ASP A 35 3.00 23.23 0.56
N GLN A 36 3.04 22.50 -0.55
CA GLN A 36 2.80 23.03 -1.89
C GLN A 36 1.35 23.53 -2.07
N ALA A 37 0.38 22.82 -1.51
CA ALA A 37 -1.03 23.21 -1.54
C ALA A 37 -1.34 24.37 -0.57
N LYS A 38 -0.40 24.77 0.30
CA LYS A 38 -0.56 25.76 1.37
C LYS A 38 -1.75 25.44 2.27
N VAL A 39 -1.82 24.20 2.73
CA VAL A 39 -2.85 23.69 3.64
C VAL A 39 -2.22 23.26 4.96
N GLU A 40 -2.83 23.66 6.07
CA GLU A 40 -2.33 23.33 7.40
C GLU A 40 -2.41 21.81 7.66
N PRO A 41 -1.29 21.14 8.02
CA PRO A 41 -1.24 19.68 8.19
C PRO A 41 -2.14 19.14 9.33
N MET A 42 -2.35 19.96 10.35
CA MET A 42 -3.13 19.57 11.55
C MET A 42 -4.63 19.80 11.40
N LYS A 43 -5.07 20.39 10.29
CA LYS A 43 -6.49 20.57 9.99
C LYS A 43 -7.20 19.24 9.79
N LYS A 44 -8.39 19.08 10.33
CA LYS A 44 -9.18 17.85 10.11
C LYS A 44 -9.80 17.84 8.71
N VAL A 45 -9.99 16.64 8.17
CA VAL A 45 -10.57 16.47 6.82
C VAL A 45 -11.98 17.08 6.71
N GLN A 46 -12.77 17.07 7.79
CA GLN A 46 -14.11 17.66 7.82
C GLN A 46 -14.11 19.18 7.72
N ASP A 47 -13.04 19.82 8.14
CA ASP A 47 -12.92 21.29 8.22
C ASP A 47 -12.23 21.87 6.95
N LEU A 48 -11.93 21.04 5.96
CA LEU A 48 -11.34 21.44 4.68
C LEU A 48 -12.39 22.12 3.80
N GLY A 49 -12.00 23.27 3.23
CA GLY A 49 -12.77 23.92 2.15
C GLY A 49 -12.61 23.21 0.81
N GLU A 50 -13.56 23.38 -0.09
CA GLU A 50 -13.50 22.81 -1.44
C GLU A 50 -12.27 23.30 -2.23
N ASP A 51 -11.90 24.56 -2.07
CA ASP A 51 -10.69 25.13 -2.70
C ASP A 51 -9.40 24.46 -2.22
N GLU A 52 -9.31 24.14 -0.93
CA GLU A 52 -8.17 23.42 -0.36
C GLU A 52 -8.08 22.00 -0.91
N VAL A 53 -9.21 21.31 -0.99
CA VAL A 53 -9.29 19.96 -1.58
C VAL A 53 -8.88 19.98 -3.06
N ASN A 54 -9.30 20.96 -3.82
CA ASN A 54 -8.95 21.10 -5.24
C ASN A 54 -7.44 21.39 -5.43
N ARG A 55 -6.84 22.25 -4.59
CA ARG A 55 -5.40 22.48 -4.62
C ARG A 55 -4.61 21.20 -4.30
N ILE A 56 -5.04 20.43 -3.30
CA ILE A 56 -4.40 19.14 -2.98
C ILE A 56 -4.50 18.17 -4.17
N ARG A 57 -5.65 18.10 -4.85
CA ARG A 57 -5.81 17.25 -6.05
C ARG A 57 -4.85 17.66 -7.15
N GLN A 58 -4.76 18.92 -7.47
CA GLN A 58 -3.85 19.44 -8.51
C GLN A 58 -2.39 19.11 -8.21
N VAL A 59 -1.96 19.26 -6.95
CA VAL A 59 -0.60 18.91 -6.54
C VAL A 59 -0.34 17.41 -6.68
N ILE A 60 -1.29 16.55 -6.25
CA ILE A 60 -1.15 15.09 -6.39
C ILE A 60 -1.03 14.68 -7.86
N GLU A 61 -1.85 15.26 -8.74
CA GLU A 61 -1.83 14.98 -10.18
C GLU A 61 -0.51 15.42 -10.83
N SER A 62 0.07 16.53 -10.37
CA SER A 62 1.34 17.04 -10.91
C SER A 62 2.57 16.31 -10.37
N GLU A 63 2.54 15.79 -9.14
CA GLU A 63 3.70 15.13 -8.52
C GLU A 63 3.94 13.69 -8.98
N GLY A 64 2.93 13.02 -9.53
CA GLY A 64 3.08 11.68 -10.07
C GLY A 64 1.98 10.70 -9.68
N LEU A 65 2.15 9.47 -10.10
CA LEU A 65 1.16 8.40 -10.03
C LEU A 65 0.78 8.01 -8.60
N VAL A 66 -0.50 7.76 -8.40
CA VAL A 66 -1.08 7.25 -7.16
C VAL A 66 -2.10 6.16 -7.46
N GLU A 67 -2.50 5.40 -6.45
CA GLU A 67 -3.56 4.37 -6.51
C GLU A 67 -3.46 3.43 -7.70
N GLY A 68 -4.46 3.45 -8.57
CA GLY A 68 -4.59 2.52 -9.70
C GLY A 68 -3.44 2.61 -10.69
N ASP A 69 -3.03 3.81 -11.06
CA ASP A 69 -1.96 4.05 -12.01
C ASP A 69 -0.60 3.58 -11.47
N LEU A 70 -0.32 3.86 -10.20
CA LEU A 70 0.90 3.38 -9.55
C LEU A 70 0.90 1.85 -9.42
N ARG A 71 -0.24 1.23 -9.08
CA ARG A 71 -0.35 -0.23 -9.01
C ARG A 71 -0.11 -0.87 -10.37
N LYS A 72 -0.65 -0.27 -11.44
CA LYS A 72 -0.44 -0.70 -12.83
C LYS A 72 1.03 -0.61 -13.21
N GLU A 73 1.68 0.51 -12.92
CA GLU A 73 3.11 0.69 -13.18
C GLU A 73 3.96 -0.36 -12.48
N VAL A 74 3.75 -0.57 -11.17
CA VAL A 74 4.47 -1.58 -10.39
C VAL A 74 4.25 -2.97 -10.97
N SER A 75 3.02 -3.31 -11.34
CA SER A 75 2.67 -4.59 -11.94
C SER A 75 3.37 -4.81 -13.29
N MET A 76 3.38 -3.79 -14.14
CA MET A 76 4.08 -3.81 -15.43
C MET A 76 5.60 -3.95 -15.26
N ASN A 77 6.18 -3.27 -14.29
CA ASN A 77 7.61 -3.38 -14.00
C ASN A 77 8.00 -4.80 -13.54
N ILE A 78 7.16 -5.43 -12.70
CA ILE A 78 7.37 -6.83 -12.29
C ILE A 78 7.23 -7.77 -13.48
N LYS A 79 6.21 -7.58 -14.31
CA LYS A 79 5.97 -8.38 -15.53
C LYS A 79 7.18 -8.29 -16.46
N ARG A 80 7.69 -7.10 -16.72
CA ARG A 80 8.89 -6.89 -17.54
C ARG A 80 10.11 -7.64 -16.99
N LEU A 81 10.34 -7.61 -15.67
CA LEU A 81 11.44 -8.36 -15.06
C LEU A 81 11.32 -9.88 -15.25
N ILE A 82 10.10 -10.39 -15.24
CA ILE A 82 9.79 -11.82 -15.48
C ILE A 82 10.03 -12.18 -16.94
N GLU A 83 9.58 -11.34 -17.88
CA GLU A 83 9.72 -11.55 -19.33
C GLU A 83 11.18 -11.52 -19.78
N ILE A 84 11.99 -10.62 -19.25
CA ILE A 84 13.43 -10.54 -19.51
C ILE A 84 14.18 -11.78 -18.95
N GLY A 85 13.57 -12.58 -18.07
CA GLY A 85 14.21 -13.73 -17.43
C GLY A 85 15.25 -13.36 -16.38
N SER A 86 15.17 -12.15 -15.80
CA SER A 86 16.09 -11.69 -14.78
C SER A 86 15.99 -12.52 -13.48
N TYR A 87 17.06 -12.53 -12.67
CA TYR A 87 17.05 -13.19 -11.36
C TYR A 87 15.90 -12.66 -10.48
N ARG A 88 15.70 -11.34 -10.45
CA ARG A 88 14.57 -10.73 -9.72
C ARG A 88 13.22 -11.21 -10.25
N GLY A 89 13.05 -11.31 -11.56
CA GLY A 89 11.84 -11.83 -12.19
C GLY A 89 11.57 -13.30 -11.82
N TYR A 90 12.60 -14.13 -11.82
CA TYR A 90 12.51 -15.51 -11.35
C TYR A 90 12.05 -15.59 -9.89
N ARG A 91 12.59 -14.73 -9.02
CA ARG A 91 12.17 -14.65 -7.62
C ARG A 91 10.70 -14.22 -7.47
N HIS A 92 10.26 -13.22 -8.26
CA HIS A 92 8.86 -12.80 -8.31
C HIS A 92 7.94 -13.94 -8.73
N ARG A 93 8.28 -14.67 -9.79
CA ARG A 93 7.48 -15.79 -10.31
C ARG A 93 7.32 -16.92 -9.28
N ARG A 94 8.33 -17.16 -8.46
CA ARG A 94 8.30 -18.20 -7.40
C ARG A 94 7.79 -17.72 -6.05
N ASN A 95 7.33 -16.48 -5.93
CA ASN A 95 6.91 -15.89 -4.67
C ASN A 95 7.98 -15.98 -3.57
N LEU A 96 9.22 -15.75 -3.95
CA LEU A 96 10.37 -15.73 -3.05
C LEU A 96 10.84 -14.31 -2.78
N PRO A 97 11.53 -14.03 -1.67
CA PRO A 97 12.16 -12.74 -1.42
C PRO A 97 13.07 -12.34 -2.55
N VAL A 98 12.98 -11.06 -2.98
CA VAL A 98 13.67 -10.53 -4.16
C VAL A 98 14.94 -9.76 -3.80
N ARG A 99 15.07 -9.32 -2.54
CA ARG A 99 16.15 -8.46 -2.05
C ARG A 99 17.22 -9.22 -1.25
N GLY A 100 17.49 -10.48 -1.57
CA GLY A 100 18.51 -11.28 -0.92
C GLY A 100 18.22 -11.72 0.51
N GLN A 101 16.97 -11.60 0.97
CA GLN A 101 16.59 -12.05 2.31
C GLN A 101 16.73 -13.57 2.44
N ARG A 102 17.06 -13.98 3.65
CA ARG A 102 17.21 -15.38 4.03
C ARG A 102 15.88 -16.14 3.88
N THR A 103 15.91 -17.33 3.27
CA THR A 103 14.70 -18.12 3.01
C THR A 103 14.53 -19.33 3.92
N HIS A 104 15.60 -19.76 4.58
CA HIS A 104 15.57 -20.96 5.42
C HIS A 104 14.72 -20.78 6.68
N THR A 105 14.76 -19.62 7.32
CA THR A 105 14.07 -19.35 8.59
C THR A 105 12.76 -18.61 8.39
N ASN A 106 12.80 -17.33 8.09
CA ASN A 106 11.66 -16.42 8.05
C ASN A 106 11.06 -16.31 6.62
N ALA A 107 11.08 -15.16 5.99
CA ALA A 107 10.51 -14.92 4.66
C ALA A 107 8.98 -15.17 4.56
N ARG A 108 8.26 -14.98 5.67
CA ARG A 108 6.81 -15.25 5.73
C ARG A 108 5.97 -14.29 4.91
N THR A 109 6.41 -13.05 4.76
CA THR A 109 5.72 -12.04 3.92
C THR A 109 5.51 -12.53 2.49
N ARG A 110 6.50 -13.23 1.92
CA ARG A 110 6.42 -13.76 0.55
C ARG A 110 5.88 -15.18 0.50
N LYS A 111 6.26 -16.04 1.45
CA LYS A 111 5.83 -17.45 1.51
C LYS A 111 4.43 -17.64 2.09
N GLY A 112 3.89 -16.62 2.76
CA GLY A 112 2.64 -16.72 3.50
C GLY A 112 2.80 -17.37 4.89
N PRO A 113 1.71 -17.43 5.67
CA PRO A 113 1.72 -18.02 6.99
C PRO A 113 2.18 -19.49 6.93
N ARG A 114 2.77 -19.99 8.02
CA ARG A 114 3.12 -21.39 8.12
C ARG A 114 1.84 -22.22 8.05
N LYS A 115 1.81 -23.22 7.19
CA LYS A 115 0.76 -24.26 7.27
C LYS A 115 0.88 -24.88 8.66
N GLY A 116 -0.12 -24.66 9.51
CA GLY A 116 -0.17 -25.32 10.82
C GLY A 116 -0.05 -26.81 10.59
N THR A 117 0.77 -27.48 11.39
CA THR A 117 0.72 -28.92 11.49
C THR A 117 -0.72 -29.25 11.87
N VAL A 118 -1.45 -29.94 10.99
CA VAL A 118 -2.76 -30.48 11.36
C VAL A 118 -2.47 -31.46 12.47
N ALA A 119 -2.60 -31.00 13.73
CA ALA A 119 -2.62 -31.92 14.85
C ALA A 119 -3.72 -32.91 14.54
N ALA A 120 -3.35 -34.17 14.34
CA ALA A 120 -4.29 -35.22 14.07
C ALA A 120 -5.38 -35.14 15.15
N LYS A 121 -6.60 -34.81 14.71
CA LYS A 121 -7.75 -34.71 15.59
C LYS A 121 -7.85 -36.04 16.30
N LYS A 122 -7.45 -36.11 17.57
CA LYS A 122 -7.52 -37.32 18.39
C LYS A 122 -8.98 -37.78 18.30
N LYS A 123 -9.24 -38.86 17.58
CA LYS A 123 -10.57 -39.47 17.56
C LYS A 123 -10.88 -39.79 19.02
N THR A 124 -11.75 -39.03 19.63
CA THR A 124 -12.35 -39.39 20.91
C THR A 124 -13.10 -40.71 20.64
N ALA A 125 -12.52 -41.82 21.13
CA ALA A 125 -13.20 -43.08 21.15
C ALA A 125 -14.48 -42.90 21.96
N THR A 126 -15.63 -42.99 21.26
CA THR A 126 -16.93 -43.11 21.90
C THR A 126 -16.93 -44.42 22.66
N LYS A 127 -16.87 -44.34 23.99
CA LYS A 127 -17.19 -45.51 24.85
C LYS A 127 -18.68 -45.80 24.70
N THR A 128 -18.97 -46.93 24.13
CA THR A 128 -20.28 -47.58 24.20
C THR A 128 -20.51 -48.08 25.62
#